data_c568d5b9cf092584cdb284633845251b
#
_entry.id   c568d5b9cf092584cdb284633845251b
#
_cell.length_a   1.000
_cell.length_b   1.000
_cell.length_c   1.000
_cell.angle_alpha   90.00
_cell.angle_beta   90.00
_cell.angle_gamma   90.00
#
_symmetry.space_group_name_H-M   'P 1'
#
loop_
_entity.id
_entity.type
_entity.pdbx_description
1 polymer ?
#
loop_
_entity_poly.entity_id
_entity_poly.type
_entity_poly.pdbx_seq_one_letter_code
_entity_poly.pdbx_strand_id
1 'polypeptide(L)'
;MRVFLLFLFLMMQALVPIAESSVSTPSEGPYIFVLGVAQDAGYPQAGCFKQHCMQGWMQKDKRLMATSLAIVDTENQRKYLFEATPNLPEQLFLLELQAPEQEFELDGIFITHAHIGHYTGLMYFGREAMGSKNMPVYVMPKMSEYLTSNGPWDQLVKLNNIAIKELSSQRKVDLGTISITPFLVPHRDEYSETVGFKIKGPRKTALFIPDINKWSEWNTDLVEEVQKVDYAFLDATFFDDMELPGRDMSKIPHPFV
;
A
#
# COMPACT_ATOMS: atom_id res chain seq x y z
N MET A 1 -23.40 34.15 65.08
CA MET A 1 -24.07 32.97 64.45
C MET A 1 -23.89 33.10 62.95
N ARG A 2 -22.89 32.41 62.36
CA ARG A 2 -22.63 32.42 60.93
C ARG A 2 -23.09 31.07 60.39
N VAL A 3 -24.07 31.08 59.50
CA VAL A 3 -24.61 29.90 58.83
C VAL A 3 -23.74 29.67 57.59
N PHE A 4 -23.06 28.51 57.51
CA PHE A 4 -22.35 28.05 56.34
C PHE A 4 -23.33 27.24 55.49
N LEU A 5 -23.67 27.76 54.28
CA LEU A 5 -24.38 27.01 53.26
C LEU A 5 -23.35 26.15 52.47
N LEU A 6 -23.47 24.83 52.62
CA LEU A 6 -22.71 23.86 51.80
C LEU A 6 -23.48 23.64 50.50
N PHE A 7 -22.92 24.12 49.39
CA PHE A 7 -23.40 23.76 48.02
C PHE A 7 -22.83 22.43 47.62
N LEU A 8 -23.66 21.41 47.55
CA LEU A 8 -23.33 20.11 47.03
C LEU A 8 -23.46 20.17 45.49
N PHE A 9 -22.31 20.19 44.76
CA PHE A 9 -22.31 20.13 43.32
C PHE A 9 -22.36 18.62 42.91
N LEU A 10 -23.55 18.15 42.47
CA LEU A 10 -23.72 16.85 41.88
C LEU A 10 -23.17 16.87 40.44
N MET A 11 -21.96 16.35 40.22
CA MET A 11 -21.44 16.09 38.87
C MET A 11 -22.18 14.93 38.27
N MET A 12 -23.14 15.20 37.41
CA MET A 12 -23.73 14.22 36.50
C MET A 12 -22.71 13.92 35.41
N GLN A 13 -21.97 12.81 35.55
CA GLN A 13 -21.13 12.28 34.48
C GLN A 13 -22.06 11.76 33.40
N ALA A 14 -22.15 12.48 32.29
CA ALA A 14 -22.76 11.96 31.07
C ALA A 14 -21.88 10.81 30.51
N LEU A 15 -22.33 9.61 30.66
CA LEU A 15 -21.81 8.45 29.93
C LEU A 15 -22.03 8.71 28.44
N VAL A 16 -20.97 9.14 27.75
CA VAL A 16 -20.96 9.15 26.29
C VAL A 16 -20.89 7.68 25.85
N PRO A 17 -21.88 7.17 25.11
CA PRO A 17 -21.79 5.82 24.59
C PRO A 17 -20.58 5.78 23.63
N ILE A 18 -19.59 4.97 23.97
CA ILE A 18 -18.56 4.57 23.03
C ILE A 18 -19.30 3.77 21.96
N ALA A 19 -19.37 4.33 20.76
CA ALA A 19 -19.86 3.56 19.61
C ALA A 19 -18.95 2.33 19.45
N GLU A 20 -19.48 1.17 19.77
CA GLU A 20 -18.85 -0.09 19.41
C GLU A 20 -18.68 -0.07 17.89
N SER A 21 -17.44 0.06 17.43
CA SER A 21 -17.12 -0.22 16.04
C SER A 21 -17.58 -1.66 15.78
N SER A 22 -18.48 -1.84 14.84
CA SER A 22 -18.89 -3.17 14.40
C SER A 22 -17.64 -3.92 13.96
N VAL A 23 -17.13 -4.80 14.82
CA VAL A 23 -16.13 -5.80 14.45
C VAL A 23 -16.76 -6.61 13.33
N SER A 24 -16.30 -6.42 12.10
CA SER A 24 -16.74 -7.23 10.97
C SER A 24 -16.42 -8.69 11.32
N THR A 25 -17.40 -9.57 11.18
CA THR A 25 -17.15 -11.02 11.27
C THR A 25 -15.97 -11.36 10.38
N PRO A 26 -15.01 -12.17 10.89
CA PRO A 26 -13.87 -12.60 10.08
C PRO A 26 -14.36 -13.18 8.76
N SER A 27 -13.72 -12.79 7.65
CA SER A 27 -14.09 -13.33 6.34
C SER A 27 -13.79 -14.82 6.30
N GLU A 28 -14.68 -15.61 5.71
CA GLU A 28 -14.36 -17.01 5.41
C GLU A 28 -13.34 -17.06 4.26
N GLY A 29 -12.04 -17.15 4.59
CA GLY A 29 -10.92 -17.22 3.66
C GLY A 29 -10.16 -15.90 3.45
N PRO A 30 -9.09 -15.93 2.65
CA PRO A 30 -8.24 -14.77 2.41
C PRO A 30 -8.99 -13.57 1.82
N TYR A 31 -8.61 -12.36 2.20
CA TYR A 31 -9.17 -11.13 1.68
C TYR A 31 -8.11 -10.07 1.41
N ILE A 32 -8.45 -9.09 0.55
CA ILE A 32 -7.62 -7.92 0.28
C ILE A 32 -8.11 -6.76 1.13
N PHE A 33 -7.16 -6.06 1.76
CA PHE A 33 -7.39 -4.84 2.49
C PHE A 33 -6.70 -3.68 1.78
N VAL A 34 -7.44 -2.61 1.45
CA VAL A 34 -6.90 -1.43 0.78
C VAL A 34 -6.32 -0.48 1.81
N LEU A 35 -5.00 -0.26 1.77
CA LEU A 35 -4.26 0.55 2.72
C LEU A 35 -4.00 1.97 2.24
N GLY A 36 -4.11 2.21 0.94
CA GLY A 36 -3.93 3.52 0.34
C GLY A 36 -4.31 3.52 -1.13
N VAL A 37 -4.70 4.69 -1.63
CA VAL A 37 -5.22 4.86 -3.00
C VAL A 37 -4.65 6.10 -3.71
N ALA A 38 -3.81 6.89 -3.06
CA ALA A 38 -3.24 8.08 -3.67
C ALA A 38 -1.97 7.74 -4.45
N GLN A 39 -1.76 8.45 -5.55
CA GLN A 39 -0.53 8.34 -6.32
C GLN A 39 0.68 8.95 -5.59
N ASP A 40 1.85 8.57 -6.06
CA ASP A 40 3.17 8.95 -5.56
C ASP A 40 3.29 8.75 -4.03
N ALA A 41 3.37 9.85 -3.30
CA ALA A 41 3.62 9.85 -1.86
C ALA A 41 2.41 10.24 -1.02
N GLY A 42 1.20 10.11 -1.53
CA GLY A 42 -0.04 10.37 -0.81
C GLY A 42 -0.60 11.77 -1.02
N TYR A 43 -1.77 12.02 -0.42
CA TYR A 43 -2.44 13.33 -0.44
C TYR A 43 -2.59 13.87 0.99
N PRO A 44 -2.29 15.16 1.24
CA PRO A 44 -1.72 16.14 0.30
C PRO A 44 -0.24 15.82 0.01
N GLN A 45 0.19 16.08 -1.21
CA GLN A 45 1.60 15.92 -1.58
C GLN A 45 2.50 16.89 -0.82
N ALA A 46 3.70 16.44 -0.50
CA ALA A 46 4.71 17.25 0.14
C ALA A 46 4.98 18.55 -0.65
N GLY A 47 4.96 19.70 0.05
CA GLY A 47 5.15 21.00 -0.57
C GLY A 47 3.94 21.58 -1.31
N CYS A 48 2.82 20.88 -1.39
CA CYS A 48 1.59 21.44 -1.93
C CYS A 48 0.81 22.20 -0.86
N PHE A 49 0.81 23.55 -0.96
CA PHE A 49 0.04 24.45 -0.08
C PHE A 49 -1.06 25.20 -0.84
N LYS A 50 -1.45 24.71 -2.02
CA LYS A 50 -2.57 25.23 -2.80
C LYS A 50 -3.90 24.93 -2.10
N GLN A 51 -4.95 25.66 -2.46
CA GLN A 51 -6.28 25.54 -1.82
C GLN A 51 -6.80 24.09 -1.78
N HIS A 52 -6.64 23.33 -2.85
CA HIS A 52 -7.08 21.93 -2.90
C HIS A 52 -6.26 21.00 -1.97
N CYS A 53 -5.01 21.36 -1.63
CA CYS A 53 -4.20 20.58 -0.69
C CYS A 53 -4.45 20.94 0.77
N MET A 54 -4.94 22.17 1.05
CA MET A 54 -5.11 22.66 2.42
C MET A 54 -6.09 21.84 3.23
N GLN A 55 -7.12 21.27 2.60
CA GLN A 55 -8.07 20.41 3.28
C GLN A 55 -7.39 19.20 3.93
N GLY A 56 -6.48 18.54 3.21
CA GLY A 56 -5.72 17.40 3.73
C GLY A 56 -4.70 17.82 4.81
N TRP A 57 -4.12 19.05 4.74
CA TRP A 57 -3.25 19.53 5.79
C TRP A 57 -3.99 19.84 7.10
N MET A 58 -5.17 20.44 7.00
CA MET A 58 -5.96 20.86 8.15
C MET A 58 -6.79 19.75 8.79
N GLN A 59 -7.17 18.71 8.04
CA GLN A 59 -8.06 17.62 8.45
C GLN A 59 -7.41 16.27 8.17
N LYS A 60 -7.05 15.54 9.22
CA LYS A 60 -6.35 14.24 9.08
C LYS A 60 -7.18 13.18 8.35
N ASP A 61 -8.50 13.19 8.56
CA ASP A 61 -9.46 12.30 7.93
C ASP A 61 -9.63 12.52 6.41
N LYS A 62 -9.10 13.62 5.90
CA LYS A 62 -9.06 13.93 4.46
C LYS A 62 -7.75 13.55 3.78
N ARG A 63 -6.80 13.03 4.54
CA ARG A 63 -5.54 12.54 3.97
C ARG A 63 -5.74 11.18 3.33
N LEU A 64 -5.09 11.00 2.18
CA LEU A 64 -5.05 9.70 1.51
C LEU A 64 -3.60 9.20 1.51
N MET A 65 -3.41 7.98 1.96
CA MET A 65 -2.09 7.34 1.92
C MET A 65 -1.76 6.87 0.51
N ALA A 66 -0.48 6.79 0.22
CA ALA A 66 0.04 6.27 -1.04
C ALA A 66 -0.48 4.84 -1.29
N THR A 67 -0.62 4.51 -2.56
CA THR A 67 -1.26 3.25 -2.98
C THR A 67 -0.57 2.02 -2.40
N SER A 68 -1.34 1.20 -1.72
CA SER A 68 -0.87 -0.06 -1.13
C SER A 68 -2.05 -0.98 -0.85
N LEU A 69 -1.82 -2.27 -1.01
CA LEU A 69 -2.74 -3.33 -0.62
C LEU A 69 -2.11 -4.23 0.42
N ALA A 70 -2.93 -4.85 1.25
CA ALA A 70 -2.54 -6.01 2.03
C ALA A 70 -3.42 -7.21 1.68
N ILE A 71 -2.85 -8.41 1.78
CA ILE A 71 -3.60 -9.65 1.83
C ILE A 71 -3.54 -10.16 3.26
N VAL A 72 -4.71 -10.48 3.79
CA VAL A 72 -4.85 -11.21 5.05
C VAL A 72 -5.26 -12.64 4.70
N ASP A 73 -4.35 -13.58 4.92
CA ASP A 73 -4.58 -15.01 4.72
C ASP A 73 -5.00 -15.64 6.02
N THR A 74 -6.30 -15.77 6.20
CA THR A 74 -6.92 -16.31 7.42
C THR A 74 -6.69 -17.81 7.60
N GLU A 75 -6.40 -18.53 6.51
CA GLU A 75 -6.16 -19.98 6.57
C GLU A 75 -4.75 -20.31 7.03
N ASN A 76 -3.75 -19.54 6.57
CA ASN A 76 -2.34 -19.73 6.95
C ASN A 76 -1.88 -18.78 8.07
N GLN A 77 -2.77 -17.89 8.55
CA GLN A 77 -2.50 -16.91 9.60
C GLN A 77 -1.34 -15.96 9.25
N ARG A 78 -1.37 -15.38 8.04
CA ARG A 78 -0.30 -14.53 7.50
C ARG A 78 -0.85 -13.28 6.84
N LYS A 79 -0.03 -12.24 6.84
CA LYS A 79 -0.29 -11.00 6.12
C LYS A 79 0.81 -10.78 5.08
N TYR A 80 0.43 -10.27 3.92
CA TYR A 80 1.35 -9.86 2.86
C TYR A 80 1.04 -8.44 2.44
N LEU A 81 2.07 -7.65 2.20
CA LEU A 81 1.94 -6.25 1.80
C LEU A 81 2.34 -6.09 0.33
N PHE A 82 1.61 -5.26 -0.40
CA PHE A 82 1.99 -4.77 -1.71
C PHE A 82 2.34 -3.30 -1.59
N GLU A 83 3.55 -2.95 -1.93
CA GLU A 83 4.24 -1.69 -1.74
C GLU A 83 4.68 -1.42 -0.28
N ALA A 84 5.87 -0.84 -0.16
CA ALA A 84 6.36 -0.23 1.07
C ALA A 84 6.44 1.28 0.86
N THR A 85 5.32 1.96 1.02
CA THR A 85 5.18 3.38 0.71
C THR A 85 5.81 4.29 1.77
N PRO A 86 5.95 5.60 1.53
CA PRO A 86 6.33 6.55 2.58
C PRO A 86 5.37 6.57 3.78
N ASN A 87 4.13 6.08 3.63
CA ASN A 87 3.14 5.97 4.69
C ASN A 87 3.16 4.61 5.41
N LEU A 88 4.21 3.81 5.24
CA LEU A 88 4.27 2.45 5.79
C LEU A 88 3.90 2.37 7.29
N PRO A 89 4.37 3.26 8.18
CA PRO A 89 4.00 3.18 9.61
C PRO A 89 2.50 3.27 9.84
N GLU A 90 1.82 4.21 9.18
CA GLU A 90 0.37 4.39 9.29
C GLU A 90 -0.39 3.23 8.64
N GLN A 91 0.11 2.71 7.53
CA GLN A 91 -0.47 1.56 6.82
C GLN A 91 -0.38 0.27 7.64
N LEU A 92 0.75 0.03 8.28
CA LEU A 92 0.90 -1.10 9.20
C LEU A 92 -0.01 -0.95 10.42
N PHE A 93 -0.11 0.25 11.00
CA PHE A 93 -1.02 0.51 12.10
C PHE A 93 -2.49 0.30 11.71
N LEU A 94 -2.88 0.79 10.53
CA LEU A 94 -4.23 0.60 10.00
C LEU A 94 -4.55 -0.89 9.79
N LEU A 95 -3.61 -1.64 9.22
CA LEU A 95 -3.74 -3.08 9.02
C LEU A 95 -3.89 -3.82 10.34
N GLU A 96 -3.11 -3.45 11.35
CA GLU A 96 -3.17 -4.06 12.69
C GLU A 96 -4.48 -3.74 13.40
N LEU A 97 -4.96 -2.49 13.28
CA LEU A 97 -6.17 -2.04 13.95
C LEU A 97 -7.45 -2.60 13.34
N GLN A 98 -7.51 -2.72 12.03
CA GLN A 98 -8.75 -3.05 11.30
C GLN A 98 -8.81 -4.50 10.81
N ALA A 99 -7.68 -5.13 10.58
CA ALA A 99 -7.67 -6.57 10.36
C ALA A 99 -7.91 -7.26 11.71
N PRO A 100 -8.98 -8.06 11.85
CA PRO A 100 -9.31 -8.68 13.13
C PRO A 100 -8.26 -9.68 13.60
N GLU A 101 -7.40 -10.12 12.71
CA GLU A 101 -6.35 -11.11 12.95
C GLU A 101 -5.04 -10.43 13.36
N GLN A 102 -5.02 -9.85 14.55
CA GLN A 102 -3.85 -9.11 15.08
C GLN A 102 -2.62 -10.00 15.27
N GLU A 103 -2.82 -11.28 15.57
CA GLU A 103 -1.74 -12.24 15.83
C GLU A 103 -1.03 -12.71 14.55
N PHE A 104 -1.59 -12.40 13.35
CA PHE A 104 -1.00 -12.84 12.09
C PHE A 104 0.23 -12.01 11.77
N GLU A 105 1.34 -12.68 11.51
CA GLU A 105 2.59 -12.03 11.16
C GLU A 105 2.59 -11.49 9.72
N LEU A 106 3.29 -10.38 9.51
CA LEU A 106 3.65 -9.92 8.19
C LEU A 106 4.75 -10.85 7.64
N ASP A 107 4.42 -11.62 6.60
CA ASP A 107 5.26 -12.70 6.06
C ASP A 107 5.91 -12.35 4.71
N GLY A 108 5.65 -11.17 4.18
CA GLY A 108 6.30 -10.70 2.97
C GLY A 108 5.77 -9.41 2.40
N ILE A 109 6.61 -8.77 1.61
CA ILE A 109 6.33 -7.50 0.94
C ILE A 109 6.65 -7.66 -0.54
N PHE A 110 5.72 -7.30 -1.41
CA PHE A 110 5.85 -7.31 -2.86
C PHE A 110 6.01 -5.88 -3.36
N ILE A 111 7.13 -5.57 -4.03
CA ILE A 111 7.41 -4.23 -4.56
C ILE A 111 7.28 -4.27 -6.08
N THR A 112 6.56 -3.28 -6.63
CA THR A 112 6.37 -3.18 -8.07
C THR A 112 7.58 -2.60 -8.79
N HIS A 113 8.20 -1.55 -8.25
CA HIS A 113 9.32 -0.85 -8.90
C HIS A 113 10.03 0.15 -7.96
N ALA A 114 11.11 0.78 -8.47
CA ALA A 114 12.00 1.66 -7.69
C ALA A 114 11.62 3.14 -7.78
N HIS A 115 10.34 3.51 -7.76
CA HIS A 115 9.94 4.89 -7.50
C HIS A 115 9.64 5.11 -6.03
N ILE A 116 9.95 6.30 -5.51
CA ILE A 116 9.97 6.58 -4.07
C ILE A 116 8.63 6.33 -3.37
N GLY A 117 7.51 6.46 -4.07
CA GLY A 117 6.18 6.18 -3.54
C GLY A 117 5.92 4.71 -3.22
N HIS A 118 6.74 3.77 -3.75
CA HIS A 118 6.47 2.34 -3.74
C HIS A 118 7.41 1.53 -2.86
N TYR A 119 8.64 2.01 -2.56
CA TYR A 119 9.63 1.20 -1.85
C TYR A 119 10.32 1.90 -0.69
N THR A 120 10.24 3.25 -0.57
CA THR A 120 11.03 3.96 0.44
C THR A 120 10.67 3.61 1.88
N GLY A 121 9.45 3.13 2.13
CA GLY A 121 9.04 2.61 3.42
C GLY A 121 9.85 1.40 3.90
N LEU A 122 10.60 0.73 3.02
CA LEU A 122 11.52 -0.34 3.42
C LEU A 122 12.54 0.13 4.47
N MET A 123 12.85 1.42 4.53
CA MET A 123 13.75 1.99 5.54
C MET A 123 13.29 1.71 6.97
N TYR A 124 11.98 1.59 7.20
CA TYR A 124 11.43 1.33 8.54
C TYR A 124 11.72 -0.08 9.06
N PHE A 125 12.09 -1.02 8.20
CA PHE A 125 12.55 -2.35 8.64
C PHE A 125 13.96 -2.33 9.22
N GLY A 126 14.71 -1.23 9.02
CA GLY A 126 16.06 -1.03 9.52
C GLY A 126 16.16 -1.00 11.05
N ARG A 127 17.39 -1.11 11.52
CA ARG A 127 17.73 -1.14 12.95
C ARG A 127 17.34 0.11 13.73
N GLU A 128 17.20 1.25 13.04
CA GLU A 128 16.83 2.54 13.65
C GLU A 128 15.32 2.65 13.93
N ALA A 129 14.52 1.72 13.39
CA ALA A 129 13.07 1.69 13.58
C ALA A 129 12.62 0.31 14.08
N MET A 130 12.15 -0.58 13.19
CA MET A 130 11.61 -1.89 13.59
C MET A 130 12.68 -2.91 13.96
N GLY A 131 13.89 -2.79 13.42
CA GLY A 131 14.96 -3.77 13.62
C GLY A 131 14.55 -5.18 13.18
N SER A 132 13.82 -5.28 12.08
CA SER A 132 13.26 -6.53 11.58
C SER A 132 14.35 -7.55 11.27
N LYS A 133 13.98 -8.82 11.24
CA LYS A 133 14.89 -9.93 10.96
C LYS A 133 14.38 -10.73 9.76
N ASN A 134 15.16 -10.68 8.67
CA ASN A 134 14.91 -11.44 7.45
C ASN A 134 13.50 -11.25 6.87
N MET A 135 12.92 -10.03 6.96
CA MET A 135 11.62 -9.74 6.34
C MET A 135 11.69 -10.05 4.83
N PRO A 136 10.89 -10.99 4.31
CA PRO A 136 10.92 -11.32 2.89
C PRO A 136 10.46 -10.14 2.03
N VAL A 137 11.29 -9.72 1.07
CA VAL A 137 10.97 -8.65 0.12
C VAL A 137 11.06 -9.22 -1.29
N TYR A 138 9.92 -9.36 -1.93
CA TYR A 138 9.76 -9.94 -3.26
C TYR A 138 9.90 -8.85 -4.31
N VAL A 139 10.91 -8.95 -5.16
CA VAL A 139 11.31 -7.92 -6.13
C VAL A 139 11.81 -8.52 -7.44
N MET A 140 11.71 -7.77 -8.53
CA MET A 140 12.31 -8.15 -9.81
C MET A 140 13.85 -8.01 -9.78
N PRO A 141 14.59 -8.66 -10.69
CA PRO A 141 16.06 -8.72 -10.64
C PRO A 141 16.77 -7.38 -10.59
N LYS A 142 16.38 -6.37 -11.40
CA LYS A 142 17.01 -5.04 -11.32
C LYS A 142 16.69 -4.34 -10.00
N MET A 143 15.47 -4.52 -9.46
CA MET A 143 15.14 -4.01 -8.13
C MET A 143 15.96 -4.70 -7.04
N SER A 144 16.23 -6.00 -7.17
CA SER A 144 17.16 -6.74 -6.29
C SER A 144 18.56 -6.14 -6.35
N GLU A 145 19.10 -5.90 -7.54
CA GLU A 145 20.39 -5.24 -7.75
C GLU A 145 20.39 -3.82 -7.15
N TYR A 146 19.34 -3.05 -7.39
CA TYR A 146 19.20 -1.71 -6.84
C TYR A 146 19.27 -1.70 -5.31
N LEU A 147 18.52 -2.54 -4.63
CA LEU A 147 18.49 -2.60 -3.16
C LEU A 147 19.80 -3.14 -2.56
N THR A 148 20.51 -4.00 -3.26
CA THR A 148 21.74 -4.62 -2.75
C THR A 148 22.98 -3.80 -3.01
N SER A 149 22.98 -2.90 -3.99
CA SER A 149 24.14 -2.12 -4.43
C SER A 149 24.10 -0.63 -4.06
N ASN A 150 22.96 -0.11 -3.63
CA ASN A 150 22.81 1.31 -3.30
C ASN A 150 22.58 1.54 -1.80
N GLY A 151 23.41 2.40 -1.20
CA GLY A 151 23.11 2.91 0.15
C GLY A 151 21.94 3.89 0.15
N PRO A 152 21.12 3.91 1.24
CA PRO A 152 21.28 3.11 2.45
C PRO A 152 20.58 1.74 2.40
N TRP A 153 19.98 1.34 1.29
CA TRP A 153 19.18 0.12 1.13
C TRP A 153 20.01 -1.15 1.33
N ASP A 154 21.26 -1.15 0.83
CA ASP A 154 22.19 -2.25 0.97
C ASP A 154 22.48 -2.63 2.44
N GLN A 155 22.36 -1.66 3.35
CA GLN A 155 22.51 -1.90 4.79
C GLN A 155 21.38 -2.79 5.33
N LEU A 156 20.14 -2.62 4.86
CA LEU A 156 19.01 -3.46 5.26
C LEU A 156 19.26 -4.94 4.91
N VAL A 157 19.83 -5.18 3.73
CA VAL A 157 20.18 -6.52 3.27
C VAL A 157 21.38 -7.06 4.05
N LYS A 158 22.46 -6.29 4.17
CA LYS A 158 23.69 -6.69 4.89
C LYS A 158 23.46 -6.99 6.37
N LEU A 159 22.53 -6.29 7.00
CA LEU A 159 22.17 -6.49 8.41
C LEU A 159 21.05 -7.54 8.60
N ASN A 160 20.59 -8.17 7.52
CA ASN A 160 19.49 -9.12 7.54
C ASN A 160 18.19 -8.52 8.12
N ASN A 161 17.97 -7.21 7.96
CA ASN A 161 16.69 -6.62 8.27
C ASN A 161 15.62 -7.06 7.25
N ILE A 162 16.03 -7.11 5.97
CA ILE A 162 15.23 -7.67 4.87
C ILE A 162 15.96 -8.83 4.20
N ALA A 163 15.19 -9.75 3.63
CA ALA A 163 15.70 -10.87 2.84
C ALA A 163 15.10 -10.80 1.43
N ILE A 164 15.93 -10.53 0.44
CA ILE A 164 15.49 -10.42 -0.97
C ILE A 164 15.01 -11.78 -1.47
N LYS A 165 13.86 -11.79 -2.11
CA LYS A 165 13.25 -12.91 -2.84
C LYS A 165 13.04 -12.48 -4.29
N GLU A 166 13.88 -12.95 -5.17
CA GLU A 166 13.78 -12.58 -6.59
C GLU A 166 12.54 -13.16 -7.24
N LEU A 167 11.82 -12.29 -7.93
CA LEU A 167 10.69 -12.60 -8.79
C LEU A 167 11.16 -12.85 -10.23
N SER A 168 10.30 -13.49 -11.01
CA SER A 168 10.48 -13.64 -12.44
C SER A 168 9.13 -13.41 -13.12
N SER A 169 9.11 -12.58 -14.15
CA SER A 169 7.88 -12.27 -14.88
C SER A 169 7.14 -13.53 -15.30
N GLN A 170 5.83 -13.54 -15.11
CA GLN A 170 4.92 -14.67 -15.39
C GLN A 170 5.16 -15.93 -14.53
N ARG A 171 6.11 -15.93 -13.61
CA ARG A 171 6.35 -17.06 -12.72
C ARG A 171 5.59 -16.89 -11.41
N LYS A 172 4.69 -17.82 -11.13
CA LYS A 172 3.89 -17.86 -9.91
C LYS A 172 4.76 -18.04 -8.66
N VAL A 173 4.56 -17.20 -7.65
CA VAL A 173 4.98 -17.44 -6.27
C VAL A 173 3.80 -18.09 -5.54
N ASP A 174 4.03 -19.28 -5.01
CA ASP A 174 3.02 -20.03 -4.25
C ASP A 174 3.18 -19.74 -2.76
N LEU A 175 2.12 -19.26 -2.12
CA LEU A 175 2.07 -18.91 -0.70
C LEU A 175 1.08 -19.81 0.06
N GLY A 176 0.71 -20.94 -0.52
CA GLY A 176 -0.27 -21.88 0.02
C GLY A 176 -1.66 -21.63 -0.54
N THR A 177 -2.57 -21.03 0.23
CA THR A 177 -3.95 -20.72 -0.23
C THR A 177 -4.01 -19.63 -1.29
N ILE A 178 -2.99 -18.78 -1.36
CA ILE A 178 -2.89 -17.69 -2.32
C ILE A 178 -1.65 -17.86 -3.21
N SER A 179 -1.69 -17.28 -4.38
CA SER A 179 -0.51 -17.19 -5.24
C SER A 179 -0.42 -15.85 -5.94
N ILE A 180 0.81 -15.38 -6.15
CA ILE A 180 1.12 -14.10 -6.74
C ILE A 180 1.91 -14.32 -8.03
N THR A 181 1.47 -13.69 -9.10
CA THR A 181 2.17 -13.76 -10.39
C THR A 181 2.52 -12.34 -10.85
N PRO A 182 3.80 -11.97 -10.88
CA PRO A 182 4.23 -10.69 -11.43
C PRO A 182 4.16 -10.70 -12.95
N PHE A 183 3.86 -9.57 -13.55
CA PHE A 183 3.93 -9.37 -15.01
C PHE A 183 4.41 -7.95 -15.29
N LEU A 184 5.20 -7.81 -16.37
CA LEU A 184 5.77 -6.53 -16.77
C LEU A 184 4.68 -5.58 -17.30
N VAL A 185 4.79 -4.32 -16.91
CA VAL A 185 4.01 -3.21 -17.46
C VAL A 185 4.95 -2.09 -17.93
N PRO A 186 4.59 -1.32 -18.98
CA PRO A 186 5.41 -0.20 -19.42
C PRO A 186 5.37 0.94 -18.39
N HIS A 187 6.52 1.37 -17.93
CA HIS A 187 6.67 2.53 -17.06
C HIS A 187 8.10 3.08 -17.18
N ARG A 188 8.44 4.12 -16.40
CA ARG A 188 9.79 4.68 -16.35
C ARG A 188 10.71 3.76 -15.57
N ASP A 189 11.44 2.93 -16.28
CA ASP A 189 12.28 1.85 -15.72
C ASP A 189 13.74 2.31 -15.48
N GLU A 190 13.93 3.48 -14.85
CA GLU A 190 15.26 4.06 -14.64
C GLU A 190 16.15 3.18 -13.75
N TYR A 191 15.57 2.54 -12.73
CA TYR A 191 16.33 1.78 -11.73
C TYR A 191 15.89 0.33 -11.59
N SER A 192 14.69 0.00 -12.03
CA SER A 192 14.15 -1.36 -11.91
C SER A 192 13.18 -1.65 -13.04
N GLU A 193 12.80 -2.91 -13.22
CA GLU A 193 11.59 -3.25 -13.95
C GLU A 193 10.37 -2.70 -13.21
N THR A 194 9.28 -2.45 -13.95
CA THR A 194 7.96 -2.20 -13.35
C THR A 194 7.03 -3.37 -13.61
N VAL A 195 6.37 -3.85 -12.55
CA VAL A 195 5.44 -4.98 -12.63
C VAL A 195 4.09 -4.63 -12.01
N GLY A 196 3.05 -5.25 -12.57
CA GLY A 196 1.80 -5.47 -11.86
C GLY A 196 1.78 -6.88 -11.27
N PHE A 197 0.78 -7.16 -10.43
CA PHE A 197 0.59 -8.46 -9.80
C PHE A 197 -0.81 -9.01 -10.06
N LYS A 198 -0.87 -10.28 -10.49
CA LYS A 198 -2.10 -11.07 -10.45
C LYS A 198 -2.10 -11.86 -9.13
N ILE A 199 -3.11 -11.62 -8.33
CA ILE A 199 -3.31 -12.19 -7.00
C ILE A 199 -4.43 -13.20 -7.10
N LYS A 200 -4.13 -14.49 -6.91
CA LYS A 200 -5.13 -15.55 -6.99
C LYS A 200 -5.34 -16.16 -5.61
N GLY A 201 -6.52 -16.01 -5.08
CA GLY A 201 -7.02 -16.72 -3.89
C GLY A 201 -7.78 -17.99 -4.27
N PRO A 202 -8.36 -18.68 -3.29
CA PRO A 202 -9.09 -19.94 -3.51
C PRO A 202 -10.37 -19.75 -4.34
N ARG A 203 -11.01 -18.59 -4.26
CA ARG A 203 -12.31 -18.32 -4.92
C ARG A 203 -12.28 -17.13 -5.87
N LYS A 204 -11.36 -16.19 -5.66
CA LYS A 204 -11.33 -14.91 -6.35
C LYS A 204 -9.93 -14.58 -6.86
N THR A 205 -9.89 -13.78 -7.90
CA THR A 205 -8.64 -13.29 -8.49
C THR A 205 -8.68 -11.76 -8.55
N ALA A 206 -7.57 -11.12 -8.21
CA ALA A 206 -7.41 -9.69 -8.33
C ALA A 206 -6.22 -9.32 -9.23
N LEU A 207 -6.30 -8.15 -9.84
CA LEU A 207 -5.23 -7.51 -10.59
C LEU A 207 -4.81 -6.25 -9.83
N PHE A 208 -3.51 -6.03 -9.67
CA PHE A 208 -2.96 -4.84 -9.05
C PHE A 208 -1.90 -4.22 -9.97
N ILE A 209 -2.19 -3.06 -10.51
CA ILE A 209 -1.30 -2.26 -11.38
C ILE A 209 -1.34 -0.82 -10.85
N PRO A 210 -0.52 -0.48 -9.83
CA PRO A 210 -0.56 0.85 -9.22
C PRO A 210 0.05 1.93 -10.10
N ASP A 211 1.04 1.59 -10.91
CA ASP A 211 1.70 2.49 -11.84
C ASP A 211 1.90 1.86 -13.20
N ILE A 212 1.54 2.57 -14.23
CA ILE A 212 1.77 2.22 -15.64
C ILE A 212 1.87 3.52 -16.46
N ASN A 213 2.48 3.46 -17.63
CA ASN A 213 2.36 4.50 -18.64
C ASN A 213 0.94 4.50 -19.25
N LYS A 214 0.78 4.96 -20.47
CA LYS A 214 -0.52 4.87 -21.15
C LYS A 214 -0.90 3.40 -21.39
N TRP A 215 -2.15 3.02 -21.16
CA TRP A 215 -2.64 1.66 -21.45
C TRP A 215 -2.35 1.21 -22.89
N SER A 216 -2.33 2.17 -23.83
CA SER A 216 -1.98 1.93 -25.24
C SER A 216 -0.51 1.52 -25.47
N GLU A 217 0.36 1.73 -24.51
CA GLU A 217 1.78 1.31 -24.57
C GLU A 217 1.97 -0.12 -24.06
N TRP A 218 0.97 -0.67 -23.37
CA TRP A 218 1.02 -2.03 -22.90
C TRP A 218 0.67 -3.00 -24.03
N ASN A 219 1.50 -4.02 -24.22
CA ASN A 219 1.29 -5.05 -25.27
C ASN A 219 0.14 -6.02 -24.96
N THR A 220 -0.64 -5.74 -23.92
CA THR A 220 -1.75 -6.56 -23.45
C THR A 220 -3.01 -5.71 -23.42
N ASP A 221 -4.12 -6.24 -23.89
CA ASP A 221 -5.41 -5.56 -23.82
C ASP A 221 -5.91 -5.54 -22.37
N LEU A 222 -6.06 -4.33 -21.82
CA LEU A 222 -6.53 -4.13 -20.45
C LEU A 222 -7.92 -4.70 -20.24
N VAL A 223 -8.82 -4.50 -21.20
CA VAL A 223 -10.23 -4.96 -21.10
C VAL A 223 -10.27 -6.48 -21.00
N GLU A 224 -9.48 -7.17 -21.83
CA GLU A 224 -9.37 -8.63 -21.77
C GLU A 224 -8.78 -9.11 -20.43
N GLU A 225 -7.79 -8.41 -19.86
CA GLU A 225 -7.22 -8.79 -18.56
C GLU A 225 -8.20 -8.55 -17.40
N VAL A 226 -8.91 -7.43 -17.40
CA VAL A 226 -9.93 -7.12 -16.38
C VAL A 226 -11.07 -8.13 -16.42
N GLN A 227 -11.48 -8.60 -17.60
CA GLN A 227 -12.53 -9.62 -17.74
C GLN A 227 -12.14 -10.99 -17.15
N LYS A 228 -10.85 -11.24 -16.92
CA LYS A 228 -10.33 -12.53 -16.37
C LYS A 228 -10.23 -12.52 -14.85
N VAL A 229 -10.56 -11.41 -14.17
CA VAL A 229 -10.42 -11.24 -12.73
C VAL A 229 -11.72 -10.78 -12.09
N ASP A 230 -11.83 -10.98 -10.78
CA ASP A 230 -13.00 -10.52 -10.01
C ASP A 230 -12.83 -9.08 -9.51
N TYR A 231 -11.59 -8.63 -9.31
CA TYR A 231 -11.26 -7.29 -8.84
C TYR A 231 -10.08 -6.74 -9.62
N ALA A 232 -10.10 -5.43 -9.90
CA ALA A 232 -8.99 -4.74 -10.54
C ALA A 232 -8.69 -3.45 -9.78
N PHE A 233 -7.44 -3.32 -9.31
CA PHE A 233 -6.88 -2.13 -8.68
C PHE A 233 -5.88 -1.55 -9.68
N LEU A 234 -6.26 -0.46 -10.32
CA LEU A 234 -5.56 0.06 -11.49
C LEU A 234 -5.09 1.49 -11.26
N ASP A 235 -4.02 1.87 -11.95
CA ASP A 235 -3.61 3.26 -12.06
C ASP A 235 -4.72 4.10 -12.70
N ALA A 236 -5.19 5.09 -11.96
CA ALA A 236 -6.21 6.05 -12.35
C ALA A 236 -5.77 7.47 -11.96
N THR A 237 -4.50 7.79 -12.26
CA THR A 237 -3.87 9.05 -11.86
C THR A 237 -4.60 10.27 -12.39
N PHE A 238 -5.07 10.22 -13.64
CA PHE A 238 -5.78 11.32 -14.27
C PHE A 238 -7.16 10.90 -14.74
N PHE A 239 -8.14 11.80 -14.54
CA PHE A 239 -9.46 11.62 -15.09
C PHE A 239 -9.49 11.92 -16.60
N ASP A 240 -8.88 13.06 -17.00
CA ASP A 240 -8.77 13.48 -18.40
C ASP A 240 -7.50 14.32 -18.67
N ASP A 241 -7.37 14.82 -19.89
CA ASP A 241 -6.23 15.61 -20.34
C ASP A 241 -6.27 17.09 -19.89
N MET A 242 -7.30 17.54 -19.19
CA MET A 242 -7.46 18.92 -18.74
C MET A 242 -7.03 19.14 -17.28
N GLU A 243 -6.70 18.09 -16.53
CA GLU A 243 -6.38 18.20 -15.09
C GLU A 243 -5.10 18.99 -14.81
N LEU A 244 -4.16 19.05 -15.73
CA LEU A 244 -2.94 19.85 -15.60
C LEU A 244 -2.88 20.97 -16.66
N PRO A 245 -3.58 22.10 -16.46
CA PRO A 245 -3.61 23.18 -17.44
C PRO A 245 -2.21 23.67 -17.83
N GLY A 246 -1.97 23.79 -19.13
CA GLY A 246 -0.70 24.25 -19.67
C GLY A 246 0.40 23.19 -19.78
N ARG A 247 0.10 21.93 -19.48
CA ARG A 247 0.98 20.79 -19.74
C ARG A 247 0.51 19.97 -20.94
N ASP A 248 1.48 19.46 -21.68
CA ASP A 248 1.22 18.48 -22.74
C ASP A 248 1.05 17.09 -22.07
N MET A 249 -0.20 16.70 -21.86
CA MET A 249 -0.55 15.46 -21.17
C MET A 249 -0.13 14.20 -21.93
N SER A 250 0.16 14.29 -23.23
CA SER A 250 0.70 13.17 -24.01
C SER A 250 2.10 12.77 -23.56
N LYS A 251 2.85 13.69 -22.96
CA LYS A 251 4.22 13.48 -22.45
C LYS A 251 4.28 13.10 -20.98
N ILE A 252 3.16 13.14 -20.29
CA ILE A 252 3.09 12.77 -18.89
C ILE A 252 2.76 11.28 -18.84
N PRO A 253 3.59 10.45 -18.17
CA PRO A 253 3.24 9.05 -17.93
C PRO A 253 1.97 8.98 -17.10
N HIS A 254 1.42 7.83 -16.93
CA HIS A 254 0.13 7.53 -16.34
C HIS A 254 -1.08 7.67 -17.27
N PRO A 255 -2.02 6.76 -17.17
CA PRO A 255 -3.18 6.73 -18.02
C PRO A 255 -4.25 7.73 -17.59
N PHE A 256 -5.25 7.86 -18.44
CA PHE A 256 -6.56 8.40 -18.10
C PHE A 256 -7.53 7.27 -17.73
N VAL A 257 -8.52 7.62 -16.93
CA VAL A 257 -9.62 6.70 -16.55
C VAL A 257 -10.57 6.44 -17.72
#